data_1ed4f41502dbd12ae124baf04c4d7f3e
#
_entry.id   1ed4f41502dbd12ae124baf04c4d7f3e
#
_cell.length_a   1.000
_cell.length_b   1.000
_cell.length_c   1.000
_cell.angle_alpha   90.00
_cell.angle_beta   90.00
_cell.angle_gamma   90.00
#
_symmetry.space_group_name_H-M   'P 1'
#
loop_
_entity.id
_entity.type
_entity.pdbx_description
1 polymer ?
#
loop_
_entity_poly.entity_id
_entity_poly.type
_entity_poly.pdbx_seq_one_letter_code
_entity_poly.pdbx_strand_id
1 'polypeptide(L)'
;MTFQFLHKKRKLHLWTVSLLIVLLTAIFAATQYGFLLSDDISPAKFTAIIQEFSEPGGYFQSDNFISNEEEYLKVLDKMKELGASGGAYIGVGPEQNFTYIARVKPKIAFIVDIRRQAMIQQLFYKALFHLCPNRTEFLSRLLSRPLKGPDAPRADAAMDALMRYFSLAPADDHALSSNLTEIKKIIQEDFKFPLSEDDRISLDYIGKSFRDDGVYISFQMDSFRGRGRGRGRGRGHFPTMREILEQRDSRGKYGNFLASDEDYNFVRKLQKQNRIIPVVGDFAGTKAIKSIAGYLDQQSIPVSVFYISNVEQFLFQYDEFEAFVKNVKSLPMRPNSLLIRTIASMYLIRSRWAMMETVLQNLPSFIKNYDAGLYPDYYDLVNTEFISVEP
;
A
#
# COMPACT_ATOMS: atom_id res chain seq x y z
N MET A 1 -61.95 -48.30 -4.24
CA MET A 1 -60.61 -48.12 -4.87
C MET A 1 -60.21 -46.67 -5.06
N THR A 2 -61.10 -45.70 -4.92
CA THR A 2 -60.88 -44.28 -5.24
C THR A 2 -60.21 -43.43 -4.12
N PHE A 3 -60.34 -43.81 -2.86
CA PHE A 3 -59.80 -43.02 -1.71
C PHE A 3 -58.29 -43.14 -1.48
N GLN A 4 -57.69 -44.28 -1.85
CA GLN A 4 -56.25 -44.46 -1.72
C GLN A 4 -55.43 -43.69 -2.77
N PHE A 5 -56.02 -43.46 -3.95
CA PHE A 5 -55.35 -42.71 -5.03
C PHE A 5 -55.22 -41.24 -4.74
N LEU A 6 -56.21 -40.66 -4.09
CA LEU A 6 -56.22 -39.24 -3.73
C LEU A 6 -55.22 -38.94 -2.59
N HIS A 7 -55.03 -39.88 -1.64
CA HIS A 7 -54.08 -39.70 -0.56
C HIS A 7 -52.60 -39.82 -1.04
N LYS A 8 -52.35 -40.66 -2.04
CA LYS A 8 -51.02 -40.82 -2.66
C LYS A 8 -50.62 -39.60 -3.48
N LYS A 9 -51.54 -38.97 -4.24
CA LYS A 9 -51.35 -37.75 -5.00
C LYS A 9 -51.08 -36.57 -4.05
N ARG A 10 -51.79 -36.46 -2.93
CA ARG A 10 -51.61 -35.39 -1.95
C ARG A 10 -50.27 -35.44 -1.22
N LYS A 11 -49.82 -36.66 -0.89
CA LYS A 11 -48.46 -36.87 -0.33
C LYS A 11 -47.37 -36.53 -1.34
N LEU A 12 -47.54 -36.91 -2.61
CA LEU A 12 -46.58 -36.60 -3.66
C LEU A 12 -46.45 -35.10 -3.91
N HIS A 13 -47.59 -34.35 -3.91
CA HIS A 13 -47.55 -32.88 -4.00
C HIS A 13 -46.91 -32.20 -2.78
N LEU A 14 -47.12 -32.71 -1.58
CA LEU A 14 -46.47 -32.20 -0.36
C LEU A 14 -44.93 -32.40 -0.42
N TRP A 15 -44.49 -33.56 -0.90
CA TRP A 15 -43.06 -33.85 -1.06
C TRP A 15 -42.40 -32.99 -2.15
N THR A 16 -43.08 -32.72 -3.26
CA THR A 16 -42.57 -31.84 -4.33
C THR A 16 -42.51 -30.39 -3.92
N VAL A 17 -43.49 -29.89 -3.14
CA VAL A 17 -43.49 -28.51 -2.60
C VAL A 17 -42.41 -28.37 -1.55
N SER A 18 -42.24 -29.35 -0.66
CA SER A 18 -41.13 -29.32 0.34
C SER A 18 -39.74 -29.34 -0.31
N LEU A 19 -39.55 -30.15 -1.35
CA LEU A 19 -38.30 -30.20 -2.09
C LEU A 19 -37.99 -28.88 -2.82
N LEU A 20 -39.03 -28.22 -3.37
CA LEU A 20 -38.90 -26.93 -4.02
C LEU A 20 -38.50 -25.81 -3.01
N ILE A 21 -39.10 -25.83 -1.82
CA ILE A 21 -38.77 -24.88 -0.73
C ILE A 21 -37.33 -25.08 -0.26
N VAL A 22 -36.89 -26.34 -0.08
CA VAL A 22 -35.51 -26.65 0.32
C VAL A 22 -34.53 -26.21 -0.78
N LEU A 23 -34.88 -26.40 -2.06
CA LEU A 23 -34.05 -25.96 -3.20
C LEU A 23 -33.95 -24.43 -3.27
N LEU A 24 -35.08 -23.73 -3.09
CA LEU A 24 -35.13 -22.28 -3.08
C LEU A 24 -34.37 -21.67 -1.88
N THR A 25 -34.49 -22.28 -0.70
CA THR A 25 -33.70 -21.85 0.49
C THR A 25 -32.19 -22.14 0.31
N ALA A 26 -31.83 -23.27 -0.32
CA ALA A 26 -30.45 -23.58 -0.66
C ALA A 26 -29.86 -22.60 -1.72
N ILE A 27 -30.65 -22.26 -2.76
CA ILE A 27 -30.24 -21.26 -3.75
C ILE A 27 -30.14 -19.86 -3.12
N PHE A 28 -31.08 -19.47 -2.26
CA PHE A 28 -31.03 -18.23 -1.54
C PHE A 28 -29.82 -18.16 -0.57
N ALA A 29 -29.56 -19.23 0.16
CA ALA A 29 -28.37 -19.37 1.00
C ALA A 29 -27.09 -19.32 0.15
N ALA A 30 -27.03 -20.02 -0.99
CA ALA A 30 -25.90 -20.00 -1.90
C ALA A 30 -25.66 -18.62 -2.51
N THR A 31 -26.75 -17.87 -2.84
CA THR A 31 -26.61 -16.48 -3.32
C THR A 31 -26.18 -15.53 -2.21
N GLN A 32 -26.67 -15.69 -0.98
CA GLN A 32 -26.20 -14.93 0.18
C GLN A 32 -24.74 -15.28 0.52
N TYR A 33 -24.37 -16.57 0.50
CA TYR A 33 -22.97 -17.00 0.68
C TYR A 33 -22.08 -16.53 -0.48
N GLY A 34 -22.56 -16.55 -1.72
CA GLY A 34 -21.83 -16.02 -2.89
C GLY A 34 -21.65 -14.51 -2.81
N PHE A 35 -22.63 -13.78 -2.31
CA PHE A 35 -22.51 -12.34 -2.04
C PHE A 35 -21.59 -12.02 -0.87
N LEU A 36 -21.52 -12.89 0.15
CA LEU A 36 -20.57 -12.81 1.27
C LEU A 36 -19.14 -13.25 0.86
N LEU A 37 -18.97 -13.96 -0.28
CA LEU A 37 -17.69 -14.47 -0.77
C LEU A 37 -17.10 -13.64 -1.93
N SER A 38 -17.78 -12.61 -2.41
CA SER A 38 -17.17 -11.65 -3.34
C SER A 38 -16.23 -10.75 -2.53
N ASP A 39 -14.98 -11.18 -2.47
CA ASP A 39 -13.89 -10.40 -1.88
C ASP A 39 -13.61 -9.10 -2.64
N ASP A 40 -14.27 -8.86 -3.79
CA ASP A 40 -14.00 -7.75 -4.69
C ASP A 40 -14.87 -6.53 -4.37
N ILE A 41 -14.23 -5.39 -4.22
CA ILE A 41 -14.91 -4.09 -4.17
C ILE A 41 -15.19 -3.65 -5.61
N SER A 42 -16.46 -3.34 -5.94
CA SER A 42 -16.78 -2.87 -7.29
C SER A 42 -16.05 -1.57 -7.63
N PRO A 43 -15.73 -1.31 -8.91
CA PRO A 43 -15.06 -0.07 -9.32
C PRO A 43 -15.79 1.19 -8.85
N ALA A 44 -17.13 1.21 -8.91
CA ALA A 44 -17.92 2.35 -8.44
C ALA A 44 -17.78 2.56 -6.91
N LYS A 45 -17.79 1.46 -6.13
CA LYS A 45 -17.58 1.53 -4.67
C LYS A 45 -16.16 1.94 -4.31
N PHE A 46 -15.16 1.44 -5.06
CA PHE A 46 -13.75 1.85 -4.89
C PHE A 46 -13.58 3.36 -5.08
N THR A 47 -14.11 3.89 -6.18
CA THR A 47 -14.05 5.34 -6.45
C THR A 47 -14.85 6.14 -5.41
N ALA A 48 -16.02 5.68 -5.02
CA ALA A 48 -16.82 6.35 -3.98
C ALA A 48 -16.05 6.42 -2.65
N ILE A 49 -15.39 5.34 -2.22
CA ILE A 49 -14.56 5.33 -1.00
C ILE A 49 -13.44 6.38 -1.11
N ILE A 50 -12.70 6.42 -2.23
CA ILE A 50 -11.64 7.42 -2.41
C ILE A 50 -12.21 8.83 -2.27
N GLN A 51 -13.33 9.13 -2.94
CA GLN A 51 -13.92 10.47 -2.94
C GLN A 51 -14.52 10.85 -1.59
N GLU A 52 -15.22 9.91 -0.95
CA GLU A 52 -15.86 10.13 0.35
C GLU A 52 -14.85 10.28 1.49
N PHE A 53 -13.73 9.53 1.47
CA PHE A 53 -12.76 9.54 2.57
C PHE A 53 -11.70 10.62 2.40
N SER A 54 -11.45 11.07 1.16
CA SER A 54 -10.42 12.08 0.91
C SER A 54 -10.79 13.46 1.44
N GLU A 55 -9.75 14.18 1.82
CA GLU A 55 -9.74 15.58 2.23
C GLU A 55 -9.17 16.46 1.09
N PRO A 56 -9.28 17.77 1.17
CA PRO A 56 -8.50 18.64 0.30
C PRO A 56 -7.01 18.32 0.43
N GLY A 57 -6.31 18.26 -0.71
CA GLY A 57 -4.89 17.97 -0.72
C GLY A 57 -4.05 19.04 -0.04
N GLY A 58 -3.02 18.62 0.70
CA GLY A 58 -2.00 19.48 1.28
C GLY A 58 -0.69 19.46 0.48
N TYR A 59 0.31 20.16 1.00
CA TYR A 59 1.63 20.30 0.40
C TYR A 59 2.67 19.54 1.23
N PHE A 60 3.61 18.91 0.54
CA PHE A 60 4.84 18.40 1.11
C PHE A 60 6.02 18.76 0.19
N GLN A 61 7.17 19.04 0.79
CA GLN A 61 8.34 19.60 0.09
C GLN A 61 9.11 18.60 -0.80
N SER A 62 8.48 17.52 -1.22
CA SER A 62 9.07 16.48 -2.08
C SER A 62 7.99 15.79 -2.91
N ASP A 63 8.35 15.36 -4.12
CA ASP A 63 7.50 14.47 -4.92
C ASP A 63 7.36 13.07 -4.30
N ASN A 64 8.40 12.63 -3.59
CA ASN A 64 8.41 11.33 -2.91
C ASN A 64 7.94 10.18 -3.82
N PHE A 65 8.49 10.09 -5.05
CA PHE A 65 8.09 9.05 -6.01
C PHE A 65 8.52 7.66 -5.61
N ILE A 66 9.58 7.55 -4.83
CA ILE A 66 10.05 6.32 -4.21
C ILE A 66 10.36 6.56 -2.75
N SER A 67 10.44 5.48 -1.97
CA SER A 67 10.86 5.54 -0.57
C SER A 67 12.29 6.07 -0.42
N ASN A 68 12.56 6.70 0.72
CA ASN A 68 13.90 7.10 1.14
C ASN A 68 14.45 6.25 2.30
N GLU A 69 13.82 5.12 2.60
CA GLU A 69 14.10 4.30 3.77
C GLU A 69 15.00 3.11 3.43
N GLU A 70 16.20 3.08 3.99
CA GLU A 70 17.21 2.06 3.68
C GLU A 70 17.03 0.78 4.50
N GLU A 71 16.31 0.82 5.64
CA GLU A 71 16.26 -0.29 6.60
C GLU A 71 14.87 -0.91 6.77
N TYR A 72 13.94 -0.60 5.87
CA TYR A 72 12.54 -1.00 5.98
C TYR A 72 12.31 -2.53 6.00
N LEU A 73 13.26 -3.33 5.51
CA LEU A 73 13.16 -4.79 5.52
C LEU A 73 13.46 -5.41 6.90
N LYS A 74 14.18 -4.71 7.78
CA LYS A 74 14.58 -5.24 9.09
C LYS A 74 13.41 -5.63 9.98
N VAL A 75 12.27 -4.93 9.85
CA VAL A 75 11.10 -5.18 10.68
C VAL A 75 10.27 -6.40 10.24
N LEU A 76 10.49 -6.93 9.05
CA LEU A 76 9.60 -7.93 8.42
C LEU A 76 9.53 -9.25 9.20
N ASP A 77 10.67 -9.79 9.62
CA ASP A 77 10.70 -11.05 10.38
C ASP A 77 10.07 -10.85 11.77
N LYS A 78 10.32 -9.73 12.42
CA LYS A 78 9.71 -9.41 13.72
C LYS A 78 8.22 -9.19 13.64
N MET A 79 7.72 -8.55 12.59
CA MET A 79 6.28 -8.42 12.32
C MET A 79 5.61 -9.79 12.22
N LYS A 80 6.25 -10.73 11.53
CA LYS A 80 5.75 -12.13 11.41
C LYS A 80 5.74 -12.83 12.76
N GLU A 81 6.81 -12.72 13.53
CA GLU A 81 6.93 -13.28 14.89
C GLU A 81 5.80 -12.77 15.81
N LEU A 82 5.50 -11.49 15.74
CA LEU A 82 4.44 -10.85 16.52
C LEU A 82 3.02 -11.13 15.99
N GLY A 83 2.91 -11.94 14.93
CA GLY A 83 1.61 -12.32 14.36
C GLY A 83 0.89 -11.18 13.63
N ALA A 84 1.61 -10.20 13.09
CA ALA A 84 1.05 -9.14 12.26
C ALA A 84 0.61 -9.69 10.91
N SER A 85 -0.62 -10.20 10.84
CA SER A 85 -1.18 -10.77 9.61
C SER A 85 -2.68 -10.55 9.49
N GLY A 86 -3.20 -10.53 8.26
CA GLY A 86 -4.62 -10.29 8.00
C GLY A 86 -5.07 -8.89 8.45
N GLY A 87 -6.37 -8.73 8.79
CA GLY A 87 -6.93 -7.44 9.21
C GLY A 87 -6.79 -6.35 8.16
N ALA A 88 -6.60 -5.10 8.59
CA ALA A 88 -6.34 -3.96 7.73
C ALA A 88 -4.89 -3.48 7.85
N TYR A 89 -4.37 -2.97 6.75
CA TYR A 89 -3.12 -2.22 6.67
C TYR A 89 -3.43 -0.75 6.38
N ILE A 90 -2.79 0.16 7.09
CA ILE A 90 -2.81 1.59 6.79
C ILE A 90 -1.36 2.01 6.58
N GLY A 91 -1.08 2.81 5.56
CA GLY A 91 0.27 3.29 5.32
C GLY A 91 0.31 4.63 4.63
N VAL A 92 1.50 5.21 4.52
CA VAL A 92 1.79 6.49 3.85
C VAL A 92 2.88 6.33 2.81
N GLY A 93 2.89 7.20 1.80
CA GLY A 93 3.97 7.27 0.83
C GLY A 93 3.88 6.26 -0.31
N PRO A 94 5.01 5.96 -0.99
CA PRO A 94 5.00 5.29 -2.28
C PRO A 94 5.01 3.74 -2.19
N GLU A 95 5.80 3.09 -3.03
CA GLU A 95 5.79 1.66 -3.32
C GLU A 95 6.22 0.75 -2.16
N GLN A 96 6.93 1.26 -1.17
CA GLN A 96 7.37 0.48 0.01
C GLN A 96 6.19 -0.20 0.71
N ASN A 97 5.03 0.45 0.71
CA ASN A 97 3.79 -0.12 1.23
C ASN A 97 3.48 -1.50 0.65
N PHE A 98 3.79 -1.75 -0.62
CA PHE A 98 3.52 -3.04 -1.25
C PHE A 98 4.33 -4.18 -0.64
N THR A 99 5.53 -3.89 -0.13
CA THR A 99 6.34 -4.87 0.60
C THR A 99 5.68 -5.23 1.93
N TYR A 100 5.25 -4.25 2.72
CA TYR A 100 4.54 -4.52 3.96
C TYR A 100 3.21 -5.23 3.72
N ILE A 101 2.44 -4.81 2.71
CA ILE A 101 1.20 -5.47 2.32
C ILE A 101 1.43 -6.93 1.93
N ALA A 102 2.48 -7.23 1.17
CA ALA A 102 2.82 -8.60 0.79
C ALA A 102 3.16 -9.48 2.01
N ARG A 103 3.75 -8.91 3.06
CA ARG A 103 4.12 -9.64 4.29
C ARG A 103 2.96 -9.79 5.28
N VAL A 104 2.20 -8.72 5.48
CA VAL A 104 1.03 -8.70 6.39
C VAL A 104 -0.13 -9.51 5.81
N LYS A 105 -0.24 -9.58 4.49
CA LYS A 105 -1.36 -10.20 3.77
C LYS A 105 -2.72 -9.73 4.29
N PRO A 106 -2.97 -8.40 4.34
CA PRO A 106 -4.20 -7.85 4.89
C PRO A 106 -5.40 -8.17 4.01
N LYS A 107 -6.61 -8.09 4.61
CA LYS A 107 -7.87 -8.15 3.85
C LYS A 107 -8.11 -6.90 3.02
N ILE A 108 -7.64 -5.76 3.50
CA ILE A 108 -7.78 -4.44 2.87
C ILE A 108 -6.61 -3.56 3.29
N ALA A 109 -6.19 -2.66 2.42
CA ALA A 109 -5.16 -1.67 2.70
C ALA A 109 -5.62 -0.26 2.30
N PHE A 110 -5.28 0.73 3.11
CA PHE A 110 -5.46 2.14 2.79
C PHE A 110 -4.08 2.80 2.74
N ILE A 111 -3.80 3.52 1.64
CA ILE A 111 -2.60 4.34 1.51
C ILE A 111 -3.03 5.79 1.60
N VAL A 112 -2.70 6.43 2.71
CA VAL A 112 -3.11 7.80 3.04
C VAL A 112 -1.91 8.72 2.88
N ASP A 113 -2.05 9.76 2.07
CA ASP A 113 -1.00 10.77 1.90
C ASP A 113 -1.67 12.15 1.78
N ILE A 114 -1.05 13.16 2.37
CA ILE A 114 -1.58 14.53 2.32
C ILE A 114 -1.61 15.07 0.90
N ARG A 115 -0.77 14.58 -0.01
CA ARG A 115 -0.66 15.06 -1.40
C ARG A 115 -1.61 14.30 -2.32
N ARG A 116 -2.40 15.05 -3.09
CA ARG A 116 -3.21 14.46 -4.17
C ARG A 116 -2.35 13.74 -5.21
N GLN A 117 -1.17 14.27 -5.54
CA GLN A 117 -0.23 13.63 -6.46
C GLN A 117 0.17 12.21 -6.00
N ALA A 118 0.37 11.99 -4.70
CA ALA A 118 0.68 10.67 -4.15
C ALA A 118 -0.50 9.69 -4.34
N MET A 119 -1.74 10.15 -4.13
CA MET A 119 -2.94 9.36 -4.43
C MET A 119 -3.01 9.00 -5.92
N ILE A 120 -2.73 9.94 -6.81
CA ILE A 120 -2.68 9.70 -8.27
C ILE A 120 -1.56 8.71 -8.62
N GLN A 121 -0.41 8.77 -7.95
CA GLN A 121 0.66 7.77 -8.12
C GLN A 121 0.21 6.37 -7.71
N GLN A 122 -0.57 6.22 -6.64
CA GLN A 122 -1.13 4.92 -6.27
C GLN A 122 -2.12 4.39 -7.32
N LEU A 123 -2.91 5.26 -7.97
CA LEU A 123 -3.75 4.87 -9.11
C LEU A 123 -2.91 4.49 -10.34
N PHE A 124 -1.78 5.16 -10.58
CA PHE A 124 -0.81 4.80 -11.60
C PHE A 124 -0.24 3.39 -11.36
N TYR A 125 0.21 3.08 -10.15
CA TYR A 125 0.66 1.73 -9.79
C TYR A 125 -0.47 0.69 -9.94
N LYS A 126 -1.69 1.03 -9.51
CA LYS A 126 -2.84 0.15 -9.68
C LYS A 126 -3.08 -0.21 -11.15
N ALA A 127 -3.01 0.76 -12.05
CA ALA A 127 -3.14 0.51 -13.48
C ALA A 127 -2.01 -0.38 -14.01
N LEU A 128 -0.75 -0.18 -13.55
CA LEU A 128 0.36 -1.06 -13.90
C LEU A 128 0.13 -2.51 -13.42
N PHE A 129 -0.35 -2.72 -12.17
CA PHE A 129 -0.69 -4.05 -11.68
C PHE A 129 -1.84 -4.69 -12.48
N HIS A 130 -2.74 -3.88 -13.02
CA HIS A 130 -3.82 -4.36 -13.89
C HIS A 130 -3.28 -4.88 -15.21
N LEU A 131 -2.38 -4.11 -15.85
CA LEU A 131 -1.77 -4.38 -17.15
C LEU A 131 -0.73 -5.50 -17.11
N CYS A 132 0.06 -5.58 -16.04
CA CYS A 132 1.25 -6.42 -16.01
C CYS A 132 1.01 -7.75 -15.31
N PRO A 133 1.11 -8.89 -16.01
CA PRO A 133 0.93 -10.21 -15.40
C PRO A 133 2.07 -10.62 -14.49
N ASN A 134 3.25 -10.03 -14.63
CA ASN A 134 4.46 -10.36 -13.88
C ASN A 134 5.29 -9.10 -13.57
N ARG A 135 6.24 -9.25 -12.65
CA ARG A 135 7.11 -8.19 -12.16
C ARG A 135 8.10 -7.64 -13.20
N THR A 136 8.49 -8.45 -14.18
CA THR A 136 9.37 -8.02 -15.28
C THR A 136 8.64 -7.03 -16.19
N GLU A 137 7.40 -7.33 -16.58
CA GLU A 137 6.57 -6.40 -17.35
C GLU A 137 6.20 -5.16 -16.55
N PHE A 138 5.95 -5.31 -15.23
CA PHE A 138 5.70 -4.18 -14.35
C PHE A 138 6.86 -3.18 -14.37
N LEU A 139 8.10 -3.63 -14.18
CA LEU A 139 9.28 -2.77 -14.27
C LEU A 139 9.48 -2.19 -15.68
N SER A 140 9.25 -2.99 -16.73
CA SER A 140 9.35 -2.53 -18.11
C SER A 140 8.43 -1.35 -18.39
N ARG A 141 7.16 -1.45 -17.99
CA ARG A 141 6.17 -0.38 -18.18
C ARG A 141 6.42 0.80 -17.27
N LEU A 142 6.71 0.57 -15.98
CA LEU A 142 7.02 1.63 -15.00
C LEU A 142 8.16 2.52 -15.50
N LEU A 143 9.23 1.90 -16.00
CA LEU A 143 10.45 2.60 -16.42
C LEU A 143 10.44 2.99 -17.90
N SER A 144 9.39 2.65 -18.64
CA SER A 144 9.29 2.82 -20.10
C SER A 144 10.52 2.28 -20.84
N ARG A 145 10.96 1.07 -20.43
CA ARG A 145 12.07 0.33 -21.04
C ARG A 145 11.57 -1.01 -21.57
N PRO A 146 11.20 -1.08 -22.86
CA PRO A 146 10.68 -2.29 -23.47
C PRO A 146 11.66 -3.47 -23.39
N LEU A 147 11.10 -4.66 -23.20
CA LEU A 147 11.86 -5.92 -23.20
C LEU A 147 12.29 -6.26 -24.64
N LYS A 148 13.51 -5.94 -25.02
CA LYS A 148 14.05 -6.12 -26.37
C LYS A 148 15.41 -6.82 -26.33
N GLY A 149 15.69 -7.61 -27.37
CA GLY A 149 16.99 -8.28 -27.54
C GLY A 149 17.13 -9.59 -26.76
N PRO A 150 18.26 -10.29 -26.96
CA PRO A 150 18.51 -11.60 -26.35
C PRO A 150 18.71 -11.55 -24.83
N ASP A 151 19.09 -10.39 -24.27
CA ASP A 151 19.33 -10.19 -22.86
C ASP A 151 18.06 -9.77 -22.10
N ALA A 152 16.89 -9.70 -22.77
CA ALA A 152 15.64 -9.35 -22.13
C ALA A 152 15.28 -10.38 -21.05
N PRO A 153 15.05 -9.95 -19.79
CA PRO A 153 14.77 -10.87 -18.71
C PRO A 153 13.42 -11.57 -18.91
N ARG A 154 13.37 -12.83 -18.49
CA ARG A 154 12.15 -13.62 -18.50
C ARG A 154 11.21 -13.13 -17.38
N ALA A 155 9.96 -13.55 -17.45
CA ALA A 155 8.94 -13.20 -16.47
C ALA A 155 9.33 -13.54 -15.00
N ASP A 156 10.04 -14.65 -14.81
CA ASP A 156 10.52 -15.20 -13.55
C ASP A 156 11.96 -14.82 -13.17
N ALA A 157 12.56 -13.85 -13.89
CA ALA A 157 13.96 -13.49 -13.72
C ALA A 157 14.31 -13.06 -12.29
N ALA A 158 15.49 -13.44 -11.82
CA ALA A 158 16.01 -13.02 -10.52
C ALA A 158 16.23 -11.50 -10.47
N MET A 159 16.19 -10.89 -9.27
CA MET A 159 16.34 -9.46 -9.08
C MET A 159 17.63 -8.91 -9.68
N ASP A 160 18.76 -9.63 -9.55
CA ASP A 160 20.03 -9.23 -10.14
C ASP A 160 19.94 -9.09 -11.67
N ALA A 161 19.23 -10.00 -12.36
CA ALA A 161 19.03 -9.95 -13.79
C ALA A 161 18.12 -8.77 -14.19
N LEU A 162 17.04 -8.53 -13.43
CA LEU A 162 16.16 -7.38 -13.61
C LEU A 162 16.93 -6.07 -13.47
N MET A 163 17.69 -5.90 -12.39
CA MET A 163 18.45 -4.68 -12.13
C MET A 163 19.55 -4.46 -13.17
N ARG A 164 20.22 -5.53 -13.60
CA ARG A 164 21.22 -5.44 -14.68
C ARG A 164 20.60 -4.93 -15.98
N TYR A 165 19.49 -5.53 -16.39
CA TYR A 165 18.81 -5.15 -17.63
C TYR A 165 18.30 -3.71 -17.58
N PHE A 166 17.50 -3.39 -16.56
CA PHE A 166 16.86 -2.06 -16.48
C PHE A 166 17.83 -0.92 -16.16
N SER A 167 19.04 -1.21 -15.70
CA SER A 167 20.11 -0.21 -15.57
C SER A 167 20.72 0.19 -16.91
N LEU A 168 20.67 -0.69 -17.92
CA LEU A 168 21.33 -0.51 -19.22
C LEU A 168 20.34 -0.27 -20.37
N ALA A 169 19.12 -0.81 -20.27
CA ALA A 169 18.11 -0.68 -21.31
C ALA A 169 17.75 0.79 -21.55
N PRO A 170 17.71 1.24 -22.80
CA PRO A 170 17.35 2.62 -23.13
C PRO A 170 15.88 2.87 -22.83
N ALA A 171 15.56 4.10 -22.39
CA ALA A 171 14.20 4.58 -22.31
C ALA A 171 13.60 4.76 -23.70
N ASP A 172 12.29 4.58 -23.82
CA ASP A 172 11.56 4.63 -25.09
C ASP A 172 10.35 5.58 -24.96
N ASP A 173 10.36 6.69 -25.71
CA ASP A 173 9.30 7.71 -25.66
C ASP A 173 7.97 7.21 -26.18
N HIS A 174 7.98 6.32 -27.17
CA HIS A 174 6.76 5.70 -27.69
C HIS A 174 6.14 4.78 -26.62
N ALA A 175 6.97 4.01 -25.91
CA ALA A 175 6.49 3.18 -24.79
C ALA A 175 5.90 4.04 -23.67
N LEU A 176 6.53 5.17 -23.31
CA LEU A 176 5.98 6.12 -22.34
C LEU A 176 4.59 6.63 -22.76
N SER A 177 4.48 7.15 -23.97
CA SER A 177 3.24 7.72 -24.51
C SER A 177 2.12 6.66 -24.56
N SER A 178 2.43 5.46 -25.04
CA SER A 178 1.48 4.35 -25.10
C SER A 178 1.03 3.93 -23.70
N ASN A 179 1.97 3.76 -22.76
CA ASN A 179 1.68 3.38 -21.38
C ASN A 179 0.78 4.42 -20.70
N LEU A 180 1.09 5.71 -20.81
CA LEU A 180 0.30 6.77 -20.19
C LEU A 180 -1.12 6.85 -20.76
N THR A 181 -1.29 6.64 -22.07
CA THR A 181 -2.60 6.59 -22.71
C THR A 181 -3.44 5.45 -22.15
N GLU A 182 -2.85 4.25 -22.06
CA GLU A 182 -3.52 3.06 -21.53
C GLU A 182 -3.84 3.18 -20.04
N ILE A 183 -2.90 3.70 -19.24
CA ILE A 183 -3.09 3.97 -17.80
C ILE A 183 -4.24 4.94 -17.55
N LYS A 184 -4.27 6.09 -18.24
CA LYS A 184 -5.34 7.09 -18.12
C LYS A 184 -6.70 6.48 -18.48
N LYS A 185 -6.74 5.68 -19.56
CA LYS A 185 -7.95 4.97 -19.98
C LYS A 185 -8.46 4.01 -18.90
N ILE A 186 -7.60 3.14 -18.36
CA ILE A 186 -7.95 2.19 -17.29
C ILE A 186 -8.45 2.91 -16.04
N ILE A 187 -7.79 3.98 -15.61
CA ILE A 187 -8.24 4.74 -14.43
C ILE A 187 -9.66 5.28 -14.63
N GLN A 188 -9.97 5.80 -15.82
CA GLN A 188 -11.29 6.38 -16.09
C GLN A 188 -12.36 5.34 -16.40
N GLU A 189 -12.04 4.35 -17.24
CA GLU A 189 -13.03 3.42 -17.75
C GLU A 189 -13.22 2.20 -16.84
N ASP A 190 -12.11 1.61 -16.32
CA ASP A 190 -12.19 0.39 -15.53
C ASP A 190 -12.35 0.71 -14.04
N PHE A 191 -11.58 1.66 -13.50
CA PHE A 191 -11.71 2.05 -12.09
C PHE A 191 -12.83 3.06 -11.84
N LYS A 192 -13.42 3.62 -12.91
CA LYS A 192 -14.48 4.65 -12.84
C LYS A 192 -14.06 5.91 -12.10
N PHE A 193 -12.74 6.18 -12.01
CA PHE A 193 -12.22 7.34 -11.32
C PHE A 193 -12.11 8.54 -12.27
N PRO A 194 -12.80 9.66 -11.98
CA PRO A 194 -12.74 10.85 -12.83
C PRO A 194 -11.40 11.57 -12.64
N LEU A 195 -10.62 11.65 -13.72
CA LEU A 195 -9.36 12.41 -13.73
C LEU A 195 -9.62 13.88 -14.08
N SER A 196 -9.23 14.79 -13.20
CA SER A 196 -9.13 16.21 -13.53
C SER A 196 -7.96 16.47 -14.50
N GLU A 197 -7.83 17.70 -14.99
CA GLU A 197 -6.68 18.07 -15.82
C GLU A 197 -5.37 18.03 -15.01
N ASP A 198 -5.38 18.50 -13.77
CA ASP A 198 -4.22 18.43 -12.86
C ASP A 198 -3.82 16.98 -12.56
N ASP A 199 -4.79 16.06 -12.45
CA ASP A 199 -4.51 14.64 -12.28
C ASP A 199 -3.82 14.04 -13.51
N ARG A 200 -4.23 14.47 -14.73
CA ARG A 200 -3.59 14.04 -15.98
C ARG A 200 -2.17 14.56 -16.09
N ILE A 201 -1.95 15.83 -15.75
CA ILE A 201 -0.61 16.44 -15.68
C ILE A 201 0.26 15.70 -14.66
N SER A 202 -0.30 15.34 -13.49
CA SER A 202 0.40 14.56 -12.48
C SER A 202 0.79 13.18 -12.99
N LEU A 203 -0.08 12.46 -13.72
CA LEU A 203 0.23 11.17 -14.34
C LEU A 203 1.36 11.28 -15.35
N ASP A 204 1.34 12.31 -16.21
CA ASP A 204 2.39 12.55 -17.20
C ASP A 204 3.73 12.84 -16.52
N TYR A 205 3.72 13.62 -15.46
CA TYR A 205 4.91 13.96 -14.69
C TYR A 205 5.49 12.73 -13.98
N ILE A 206 4.65 11.92 -13.34
CA ILE A 206 5.05 10.65 -12.68
C ILE A 206 5.70 9.72 -13.71
N GLY A 207 5.01 9.44 -14.82
CA GLY A 207 5.51 8.56 -15.86
C GLY A 207 6.82 9.03 -16.47
N LYS A 208 6.94 10.35 -16.73
CA LYS A 208 8.16 10.95 -17.24
C LYS A 208 9.32 10.84 -16.24
N SER A 209 9.08 11.07 -14.95
CA SER A 209 10.12 10.95 -13.93
C SER A 209 10.69 9.53 -13.83
N PHE A 210 9.84 8.50 -13.84
CA PHE A 210 10.30 7.11 -13.86
C PHE A 210 11.03 6.74 -15.16
N ARG A 211 10.60 7.27 -16.32
CA ARG A 211 11.25 7.05 -17.60
C ARG A 211 12.63 7.71 -17.65
N ASP A 212 12.74 8.98 -17.20
CA ASP A 212 13.96 9.76 -17.31
C ASP A 212 15.06 9.20 -16.40
N ASP A 213 14.75 8.90 -15.15
CA ASP A 213 15.71 8.44 -14.16
C ASP A 213 15.83 6.91 -14.09
N GLY A 214 14.82 6.17 -14.53
CA GLY A 214 14.81 4.71 -14.51
C GLY A 214 15.05 4.17 -13.10
N VAL A 215 15.86 3.14 -12.96
CA VAL A 215 16.20 2.54 -11.65
C VAL A 215 17.07 3.46 -10.77
N TYR A 216 17.54 4.58 -11.30
CA TYR A 216 18.32 5.58 -10.57
C TYR A 216 17.47 6.74 -10.03
N ILE A 217 16.13 6.70 -10.20
CA ILE A 217 15.24 7.64 -9.55
C ILE A 217 15.47 7.58 -8.03
N SER A 218 15.52 8.74 -7.37
CA SER A 218 15.74 8.85 -5.93
C SER A 218 14.81 9.89 -5.32
N PHE A 219 14.62 9.80 -4.01
CA PHE A 219 13.92 10.83 -3.25
C PHE A 219 14.65 12.18 -3.41
N GLN A 220 13.91 13.25 -3.65
CA GLN A 220 14.44 14.61 -3.81
C GLN A 220 13.57 15.60 -3.06
N MET A 221 14.20 16.48 -2.28
CA MET A 221 13.52 17.63 -1.68
C MET A 221 13.54 18.81 -2.66
N ASP A 222 12.48 19.60 -2.67
CA ASP A 222 12.35 20.78 -3.56
C ASP A 222 13.49 21.79 -3.41
N SER A 223 14.03 21.92 -2.19
CA SER A 223 15.18 22.78 -1.89
C SER A 223 16.48 22.38 -2.61
N PHE A 224 16.56 21.15 -3.14
CA PHE A 224 17.73 20.62 -3.86
C PHE A 224 17.54 20.55 -5.38
N ARG A 225 16.36 20.86 -5.92
CA ARG A 225 16.03 20.78 -7.35
C ARG A 225 16.89 21.65 -8.27
N GLY A 226 17.67 22.59 -7.78
CA GLY A 226 18.54 23.47 -8.58
C GLY A 226 20.04 23.15 -8.50
N ARG A 227 20.44 22.24 -7.64
CA ARG A 227 21.86 21.86 -7.51
C ARG A 227 22.09 20.59 -8.31
N GLY A 228 22.79 20.73 -9.42
CA GLY A 228 23.03 19.68 -10.43
C GLY A 228 23.25 18.30 -9.82
N ARG A 229 22.73 17.28 -10.50
CA ARG A 229 22.84 15.85 -10.17
C ARG A 229 24.30 15.44 -9.97
N GLY A 230 24.87 15.70 -8.79
CA GLY A 230 26.18 15.22 -8.43
C GLY A 230 26.11 13.70 -8.16
N ARG A 231 26.67 12.90 -9.06
CA ARG A 231 27.00 11.49 -8.82
C ARG A 231 28.08 11.36 -7.74
N GLY A 232 27.82 11.82 -6.52
CA GLY A 232 28.76 11.74 -5.42
C GLY A 232 28.21 10.85 -4.31
N ARG A 233 28.84 9.69 -4.07
CA ARG A 233 28.71 8.94 -2.80
C ARG A 233 29.26 9.79 -1.63
N GLY A 234 28.53 10.85 -1.28
CA GLY A 234 28.81 11.64 -0.08
C GLY A 234 27.79 11.32 1.01
N ARG A 235 28.15 11.47 2.29
CA ARG A 235 27.23 11.40 3.42
C ARG A 235 26.05 12.34 3.15
N GLY A 236 24.82 11.78 3.04
CA GLY A 236 23.59 12.55 2.78
C GLY A 236 22.91 12.25 1.44
N HIS A 237 23.22 11.14 0.78
CA HIS A 237 22.54 10.69 -0.45
C HIS A 237 21.35 9.78 -0.08
N PHE A 238 20.15 10.13 -0.53
CA PHE A 238 19.00 9.24 -0.43
C PHE A 238 19.14 8.05 -1.41
N PRO A 239 18.64 6.86 -1.04
CA PRO A 239 18.77 5.69 -1.87
C PRO A 239 18.05 5.87 -3.21
N THR A 240 18.59 5.26 -4.26
CA THR A 240 17.93 5.09 -5.55
C THR A 240 16.94 3.93 -5.50
N MET A 241 16.00 3.88 -6.44
CA MET A 241 15.09 2.74 -6.60
C MET A 241 15.88 1.42 -6.70
N ARG A 242 17.00 1.41 -7.41
CA ARG A 242 17.88 0.25 -7.51
C ARG A 242 18.37 -0.20 -6.14
N GLU A 243 18.91 0.72 -5.35
CA GLU A 243 19.44 0.41 -4.02
C GLU A 243 18.34 -0.10 -3.09
N ILE A 244 17.12 0.45 -3.16
CA ILE A 244 15.95 -0.03 -2.40
C ILE A 244 15.58 -1.46 -2.85
N LEU A 245 15.50 -1.72 -4.16
CA LEU A 245 15.13 -3.03 -4.68
C LEU A 245 16.20 -4.11 -4.46
N GLU A 246 17.49 -3.70 -4.34
CA GLU A 246 18.60 -4.59 -4.05
C GLU A 246 18.83 -4.82 -2.54
N GLN A 247 18.02 -4.19 -1.66
CA GLN A 247 18.12 -4.44 -0.21
C GLN A 247 17.81 -5.88 0.14
N ARG A 248 18.50 -6.37 1.18
CA ARG A 248 18.38 -7.75 1.66
C ARG A 248 17.82 -7.78 3.08
N ASP A 249 17.02 -8.79 3.33
CA ASP A 249 16.52 -9.09 4.68
C ASP A 249 17.63 -9.64 5.59
N SER A 250 17.30 -9.94 6.84
CA SER A 250 18.20 -10.50 7.85
C SER A 250 18.87 -11.83 7.43
N ARG A 251 18.30 -12.53 6.44
CA ARG A 251 18.78 -13.80 5.88
C ARG A 251 19.56 -13.62 4.58
N GLY A 252 19.86 -12.38 4.19
CA GLY A 252 20.58 -12.04 2.97
C GLY A 252 19.79 -12.24 1.67
N LYS A 253 18.43 -12.35 1.73
CA LYS A 253 17.56 -12.48 0.56
C LYS A 253 16.95 -11.13 0.20
N TYR A 254 16.69 -10.92 -1.09
CA TYR A 254 15.89 -9.80 -1.53
C TYR A 254 14.49 -9.86 -0.89
N GLY A 255 14.05 -8.77 -0.27
CA GLY A 255 12.86 -8.76 0.59
C GLY A 255 11.70 -7.90 0.08
N ASN A 256 11.89 -7.09 -0.97
CA ASN A 256 10.85 -6.22 -1.50
C ASN A 256 9.76 -7.01 -2.28
N PHE A 257 8.62 -6.36 -2.56
CA PHE A 257 7.48 -7.00 -3.24
C PHE A 257 7.77 -7.47 -4.67
N LEU A 258 8.82 -6.96 -5.32
CA LEU A 258 9.30 -7.41 -6.63
C LEU A 258 10.34 -8.53 -6.53
N ALA A 259 10.74 -8.94 -5.34
CA ALA A 259 11.75 -9.98 -5.15
C ALA A 259 11.23 -11.39 -5.49
N SER A 260 9.90 -11.62 -5.36
CA SER A 260 9.28 -12.90 -5.66
C SER A 260 7.97 -12.74 -6.43
N ASP A 261 7.63 -13.78 -7.21
CA ASP A 261 6.34 -13.82 -7.90
C ASP A 261 5.17 -13.98 -6.91
N GLU A 262 5.40 -14.63 -5.76
CA GLU A 262 4.38 -14.77 -4.71
C GLU A 262 3.97 -13.39 -4.16
N ASP A 263 4.93 -12.57 -3.75
CA ASP A 263 4.69 -11.26 -3.17
C ASP A 263 4.05 -10.31 -4.22
N TYR A 264 4.59 -10.30 -5.44
CA TYR A 264 4.03 -9.53 -6.55
C TYR A 264 2.57 -9.91 -6.84
N ASN A 265 2.30 -11.21 -6.99
CA ASN A 265 0.96 -11.69 -7.31
C ASN A 265 -0.04 -11.47 -6.19
N PHE A 266 0.40 -11.49 -4.92
CA PHE A 266 -0.46 -11.15 -3.79
C PHE A 266 -0.88 -9.68 -3.87
N VAL A 267 0.06 -8.75 -4.06
CA VAL A 267 -0.26 -7.31 -4.20
C VAL A 267 -1.15 -7.09 -5.43
N ARG A 268 -0.80 -7.70 -6.57
CA ARG A 268 -1.59 -7.62 -7.81
C ARG A 268 -3.02 -8.12 -7.61
N LYS A 269 -3.22 -9.20 -6.86
CA LYS A 269 -4.55 -9.71 -6.51
C LYS A 269 -5.36 -8.66 -5.76
N LEU A 270 -4.80 -8.08 -4.69
CA LEU A 270 -5.49 -7.03 -3.92
C LEU A 270 -5.77 -5.78 -4.77
N GLN A 271 -4.86 -5.39 -5.66
CA GLN A 271 -5.08 -4.29 -6.60
C GLN A 271 -6.25 -4.58 -7.56
N LYS A 272 -6.32 -5.79 -8.11
CA LYS A 272 -7.44 -6.21 -8.98
C LYS A 272 -8.77 -6.31 -8.25
N GLN A 273 -8.75 -6.65 -6.98
CA GLN A 273 -9.92 -6.71 -6.11
C GLN A 273 -10.34 -5.34 -5.54
N ASN A 274 -9.67 -4.25 -5.94
CA ASN A 274 -9.89 -2.90 -5.42
C ASN A 274 -9.71 -2.78 -3.89
N ARG A 275 -8.84 -3.60 -3.31
CA ARG A 275 -8.61 -3.68 -1.86
C ARG A 275 -7.35 -2.94 -1.38
N ILE A 276 -6.63 -2.27 -2.27
CA ILE A 276 -5.63 -1.26 -1.93
C ILE A 276 -6.21 0.07 -2.38
N ILE A 277 -6.62 0.89 -1.40
CA ILE A 277 -7.42 2.09 -1.62
C ILE A 277 -6.56 3.31 -1.25
N PRO A 278 -6.19 4.15 -2.21
CA PRO A 278 -5.50 5.39 -1.93
C PRO A 278 -6.49 6.47 -1.45
N VAL A 279 -6.07 7.27 -0.47
CA VAL A 279 -6.88 8.35 0.11
C VAL A 279 -6.00 9.58 0.26
N VAL A 280 -6.49 10.74 -0.17
CA VAL A 280 -5.87 12.00 0.17
C VAL A 280 -6.27 12.36 1.60
N GLY A 281 -5.32 12.51 2.51
CA GLY A 281 -5.65 12.82 3.90
C GLY A 281 -4.44 13.13 4.75
N ASP A 282 -4.70 13.93 5.76
CA ASP A 282 -3.76 14.23 6.82
C ASP A 282 -4.00 13.25 7.99
N PHE A 283 -2.93 12.73 8.58
CA PHE A 283 -3.05 11.87 9.76
C PHE A 283 -3.63 12.60 10.97
N ALA A 284 -3.41 13.90 11.07
CA ALA A 284 -4.04 14.78 12.06
C ALA A 284 -5.37 15.38 11.59
N GLY A 285 -5.77 15.12 10.34
CA GLY A 285 -6.96 15.68 9.71
C GLY A 285 -8.27 15.28 10.38
N THR A 286 -9.34 15.89 9.92
CA THR A 286 -10.64 15.72 10.57
C THR A 286 -11.49 14.61 9.96
N LYS A 287 -11.11 14.06 8.80
CA LYS A 287 -11.98 13.20 7.99
C LYS A 287 -11.34 11.85 7.61
N ALA A 288 -10.18 11.83 6.95
CA ALA A 288 -9.65 10.64 6.28
C ALA A 288 -9.51 9.45 7.24
N ILE A 289 -8.74 9.59 8.31
CA ILE A 289 -8.50 8.49 9.28
C ILE A 289 -9.80 8.08 9.98
N LYS A 290 -10.68 9.02 10.32
CA LYS A 290 -11.98 8.71 10.95
C LYS A 290 -12.90 7.96 10.01
N SER A 291 -12.92 8.31 8.71
CA SER A 291 -13.72 7.60 7.71
C SER A 291 -13.21 6.17 7.52
N ILE A 292 -11.89 5.98 7.48
CA ILE A 292 -11.26 4.65 7.44
C ILE A 292 -11.63 3.87 8.71
N ALA A 293 -11.53 4.47 9.90
CA ALA A 293 -11.88 3.83 11.16
C ALA A 293 -13.33 3.36 11.17
N GLY A 294 -14.27 4.24 10.81
CA GLY A 294 -15.69 3.90 10.73
C GLY A 294 -15.99 2.80 9.71
N TYR A 295 -15.33 2.82 8.55
CA TYR A 295 -15.46 1.76 7.55
C TYR A 295 -14.94 0.41 8.07
N LEU A 296 -13.77 0.40 8.71
CA LEU A 296 -13.16 -0.81 9.26
C LEU A 296 -13.99 -1.39 10.42
N ASP A 297 -14.55 -0.53 11.27
CA ASP A 297 -15.43 -0.95 12.37
C ASP A 297 -16.71 -1.59 11.83
N GLN A 298 -17.38 -0.97 10.86
CA GLN A 298 -18.56 -1.52 10.20
C GLN A 298 -18.29 -2.90 9.55
N GLN A 299 -17.09 -3.12 9.03
CA GLN A 299 -16.69 -4.39 8.43
C GLN A 299 -16.09 -5.38 9.45
N SER A 300 -15.98 -5.00 10.72
CA SER A 300 -15.33 -5.79 11.77
C SER A 300 -13.91 -6.21 11.39
N ILE A 301 -13.15 -5.31 10.76
CA ILE A 301 -11.77 -5.53 10.32
C ILE A 301 -10.83 -4.70 11.20
N PRO A 302 -10.13 -5.30 12.16
CA PRO A 302 -9.16 -4.57 12.98
C PRO A 302 -7.90 -4.22 12.16
N VAL A 303 -7.28 -3.10 12.50
CA VAL A 303 -5.96 -2.72 11.96
C VAL A 303 -4.91 -3.69 12.49
N SER A 304 -4.12 -4.25 11.59
CA SER A 304 -2.97 -5.09 11.95
C SER A 304 -1.68 -4.32 11.97
N VAL A 305 -1.51 -3.41 11.01
CA VAL A 305 -0.31 -2.58 10.87
C VAL A 305 -0.71 -1.18 10.42
N PHE A 306 -0.13 -0.20 11.08
CA PHE A 306 -0.16 1.20 10.67
C PHE A 306 1.28 1.68 10.41
N TYR A 307 1.63 1.89 9.15
CA TYR A 307 2.93 2.43 8.74
C TYR A 307 2.82 3.93 8.53
N ILE A 308 3.59 4.70 9.29
CA ILE A 308 3.51 6.16 9.31
C ILE A 308 4.78 6.86 8.82
N SER A 309 5.82 6.10 8.40
CA SER A 309 7.11 6.69 8.03
C SER A 309 7.65 7.62 9.13
N ASN A 310 8.09 8.82 8.77
CA ASN A 310 8.56 9.87 9.71
C ASN A 310 7.53 11.00 9.90
N VAL A 311 6.26 10.77 9.67
CA VAL A 311 5.21 11.82 9.73
C VAL A 311 5.12 12.45 11.12
N GLU A 312 5.32 11.67 12.19
CA GLU A 312 5.25 12.18 13.57
C GLU A 312 6.20 13.36 13.83
N GLN A 313 7.36 13.39 13.17
CA GLN A 313 8.29 14.53 13.27
C GLN A 313 7.62 15.84 12.85
N PHE A 314 6.85 15.81 11.77
CA PHE A 314 6.12 16.97 11.26
C PHE A 314 4.92 17.31 12.13
N LEU A 315 4.21 16.31 12.67
CA LEU A 315 3.09 16.53 13.57
C LEU A 315 3.51 17.26 14.86
N PHE A 316 4.68 16.93 15.42
CA PHE A 316 5.23 17.70 16.53
C PHE A 316 5.68 19.09 16.11
N GLN A 317 6.28 19.22 14.93
CA GLN A 317 6.72 20.52 14.40
C GLN A 317 5.57 21.52 14.21
N TYR A 318 4.37 21.01 13.84
CA TYR A 318 3.20 21.83 13.56
C TYR A 318 2.17 21.83 14.69
N ASP A 319 2.48 21.24 15.85
CA ASP A 319 1.57 21.13 17.01
C ASP A 319 0.27 20.35 16.72
N GLU A 320 0.39 19.31 15.87
CA GLU A 320 -0.74 18.50 15.42
C GLU A 320 -0.74 17.07 16.00
N PHE A 321 0.24 16.74 16.86
CA PHE A 321 0.43 15.38 17.37
C PHE A 321 -0.77 14.88 18.20
N GLU A 322 -1.40 15.75 19.01
CA GLU A 322 -2.60 15.39 19.75
C GLU A 322 -3.77 14.98 18.85
N ALA A 323 -3.99 15.73 17.75
CA ALA A 323 -5.03 15.43 16.78
C ALA A 323 -4.78 14.07 16.09
N PHE A 324 -3.53 13.77 15.75
CA PHE A 324 -3.11 12.47 15.24
C PHE A 324 -3.43 11.34 16.24
N VAL A 325 -3.03 11.46 17.50
CA VAL A 325 -3.30 10.43 18.51
C VAL A 325 -4.80 10.21 18.68
N LYS A 326 -5.61 11.27 18.65
CA LYS A 326 -7.08 11.16 18.69
C LYS A 326 -7.60 10.35 17.50
N ASN A 327 -7.05 10.52 16.31
CA ASN A 327 -7.41 9.73 15.14
C ASN A 327 -6.97 8.27 15.29
N VAL A 328 -5.75 8.02 15.78
CA VAL A 328 -5.25 6.66 16.07
C VAL A 328 -6.16 5.93 17.05
N LYS A 329 -6.62 6.60 18.12
CA LYS A 329 -7.56 6.04 19.12
C LYS A 329 -8.90 5.61 18.52
N SER A 330 -9.31 6.17 17.40
CA SER A 330 -10.56 5.79 16.72
C SER A 330 -10.45 4.50 15.89
N LEU A 331 -9.24 4.02 15.61
CA LEU A 331 -9.03 2.83 14.80
C LEU A 331 -9.39 1.55 15.57
N PRO A 332 -10.16 0.61 14.96
CA PRO A 332 -10.34 -0.71 15.56
C PRO A 332 -9.02 -1.46 15.55
N MET A 333 -8.55 -1.89 16.71
CA MET A 333 -7.24 -2.54 16.84
C MET A 333 -7.30 -3.83 17.66
N ARG A 334 -6.26 -4.64 17.53
CA ARG A 334 -6.02 -5.87 18.31
C ARG A 334 -4.88 -5.65 19.29
N PRO A 335 -4.74 -6.51 20.31
CA PRO A 335 -3.60 -6.41 21.25
C PRO A 335 -2.22 -6.47 20.57
N ASN A 336 -2.12 -7.12 19.41
CA ASN A 336 -0.89 -7.24 18.61
C ASN A 336 -0.87 -6.34 17.37
N SER A 337 -1.69 -5.29 17.30
CA SER A 337 -1.60 -4.27 16.26
C SER A 337 -0.28 -3.51 16.37
N LEU A 338 0.37 -3.28 15.24
CA LEU A 338 1.72 -2.69 15.19
C LEU A 338 1.69 -1.32 14.51
N LEU A 339 2.52 -0.43 15.04
CA LEU A 339 2.93 0.81 14.42
C LEU A 339 4.33 0.62 13.83
N ILE A 340 4.54 1.01 12.58
CA ILE A 340 5.85 1.09 11.94
C ILE A 340 6.18 2.56 11.74
N ARG A 341 7.31 3.01 12.27
CA ARG A 341 7.81 4.36 12.04
C ARG A 341 9.24 4.33 11.55
N THR A 342 9.63 5.39 10.87
CA THR A 342 11.01 5.62 10.43
C THR A 342 11.53 6.87 11.09
N ILE A 343 12.70 6.78 11.69
CA ILE A 343 13.28 7.81 12.54
C ILE A 343 14.62 8.24 11.94
N ALA A 344 14.83 9.55 11.78
CA ALA A 344 16.15 10.04 11.45
C ALA A 344 17.11 9.74 12.60
N SER A 345 18.24 9.11 12.28
CA SER A 345 19.20 8.59 13.27
C SER A 345 19.72 9.65 14.26
N MET A 346 19.69 10.92 13.86
CA MET A 346 20.07 12.04 14.73
C MET A 346 19.17 12.20 15.97
N TYR A 347 17.97 11.63 15.96
CA TYR A 347 17.03 11.68 17.09
C TYR A 347 17.13 10.46 18.02
N LEU A 348 17.88 9.42 17.64
CA LEU A 348 18.01 8.20 18.43
C LEU A 348 19.23 8.25 19.36
N ILE A 349 19.04 7.86 20.62
CA ILE A 349 20.13 7.75 21.62
C ILE A 349 21.17 6.71 21.16
N ARG A 350 20.75 5.67 20.44
CA ARG A 350 21.61 4.57 19.98
C ARG A 350 21.66 4.53 18.45
N SER A 351 22.02 5.64 17.83
CA SER A 351 22.14 5.71 16.37
C SER A 351 23.19 4.73 15.84
N ARG A 352 22.80 3.95 14.83
CA ARG A 352 23.70 3.11 14.06
C ARG A 352 23.72 3.64 12.61
N TRP A 353 24.80 3.81 12.03
CA TRP A 353 25.27 4.09 10.66
C TRP A 353 24.25 4.41 9.51
N ALA A 354 22.96 4.10 9.62
CA ALA A 354 21.94 4.46 8.67
C ALA A 354 21.45 5.90 8.89
N MET A 355 21.02 6.60 7.84
CA MET A 355 20.41 7.93 7.98
C MET A 355 19.02 7.86 8.60
N MET A 356 18.29 6.79 8.30
CA MET A 356 16.91 6.55 8.73
C MET A 356 16.81 5.13 9.30
N GLU A 357 16.25 4.98 10.49
CA GLU A 357 16.00 3.67 11.11
C GLU A 357 14.51 3.36 11.15
N THR A 358 14.13 2.15 10.73
CA THR A 358 12.74 1.67 10.82
C THR A 358 12.58 0.84 12.10
N VAL A 359 11.59 1.22 12.93
CA VAL A 359 11.28 0.57 14.20
C VAL A 359 9.82 0.17 14.30
N LEU A 360 9.54 -0.78 15.20
CA LEU A 360 8.20 -1.23 15.53
C LEU A 360 7.79 -0.77 16.92
N GLN A 361 6.52 -0.45 17.08
CA GLN A 361 5.90 -0.28 18.39
C GLN A 361 4.54 -1.00 18.40
N ASN A 362 4.14 -1.54 19.56
CA ASN A 362 2.78 -2.02 19.73
C ASN A 362 1.82 -0.83 19.75
N LEU A 363 0.78 -0.84 18.92
CA LEU A 363 -0.14 0.28 18.76
C LEU A 363 -0.98 0.57 20.02
N PRO A 364 -1.51 -0.43 20.75
CA PRO A 364 -2.11 -0.20 22.07
C PRO A 364 -1.13 0.39 23.11
N SER A 365 0.14 -0.06 23.13
CA SER A 365 1.16 0.50 24.02
C SER A 365 1.48 1.97 23.69
N PHE A 366 1.54 2.33 22.41
CA PHE A 366 1.68 3.71 21.96
C PHE A 366 0.60 4.62 22.57
N ILE A 367 -0.67 4.19 22.51
CA ILE A 367 -1.80 4.96 23.09
C ILE A 367 -1.66 5.05 24.62
N LYS A 368 -1.35 3.93 25.29
CA LYS A 368 -1.17 3.89 26.73
C LYS A 368 -0.06 4.83 27.21
N ASN A 369 1.06 4.86 26.49
CA ASN A 369 2.21 5.72 26.83
C ASN A 369 1.89 7.20 26.61
N TYR A 370 1.12 7.52 25.54
CA TYR A 370 0.63 8.88 25.34
C TYR A 370 -0.29 9.31 26.48
N ASP A 371 -1.25 8.48 26.91
CA ASP A 371 -2.16 8.78 28.00
C ASP A 371 -1.45 8.93 29.35
N ALA A 372 -0.29 8.31 29.49
CA ALA A 372 0.60 8.47 30.64
C ALA A 372 1.50 9.72 30.57
N GLY A 373 1.42 10.52 29.49
CA GLY A 373 2.21 11.74 29.30
C GLY A 373 3.68 11.48 28.97
N LEU A 374 4.03 10.32 28.41
CA LEU A 374 5.40 9.94 28.13
C LEU A 374 5.96 10.54 26.82
N TYR A 375 5.18 11.29 26.07
CA TYR A 375 5.55 11.89 24.79
C TYR A 375 5.39 13.42 24.81
N PRO A 376 6.12 14.14 25.68
CA PRO A 376 6.06 15.60 25.70
C PRO A 376 6.65 16.24 24.45
N ASP A 377 7.57 15.55 23.77
CA ASP A 377 8.15 15.97 22.50
C ASP A 377 8.51 14.79 21.59
N TYR A 378 9.01 15.08 20.38
CA TYR A 378 9.38 14.05 19.40
C TYR A 378 10.56 13.19 19.85
N TYR A 379 11.54 13.76 20.58
CA TYR A 379 12.68 13.01 21.08
C TYR A 379 12.26 11.96 22.10
N ASP A 380 11.39 12.32 23.03
CA ASP A 380 10.84 11.37 24.01
C ASP A 380 10.00 10.29 23.34
N LEU A 381 9.16 10.65 22.33
CA LEU A 381 8.39 9.67 21.57
C LEU A 381 9.28 8.58 20.98
N VAL A 382 10.35 8.97 20.27
CA VAL A 382 11.15 8.01 19.49
C VAL A 382 12.17 7.24 20.35
N ASN A 383 12.38 7.65 21.60
CA ASN A 383 13.25 6.97 22.55
C ASN A 383 12.49 6.23 23.67
N THR A 384 11.15 6.30 23.67
CA THR A 384 10.28 5.60 24.61
C THR A 384 9.73 4.33 23.97
N GLU A 385 10.02 3.19 24.54
CA GLU A 385 9.48 1.86 24.21
C GLU A 385 9.27 1.59 22.70
N PHE A 386 10.22 0.93 22.09
CA PHE A 386 10.04 0.29 20.79
C PHE A 386 10.44 -1.18 20.84
N ILE A 387 9.92 -1.98 19.92
CA ILE A 387 10.22 -3.40 19.83
C ILE A 387 11.55 -3.56 19.12
N SER A 388 12.53 -4.18 19.78
CA SER A 388 13.82 -4.49 19.16
C SER A 388 13.63 -5.41 17.96
N VAL A 389 14.24 -5.04 16.83
CA VAL A 389 14.24 -5.82 15.59
C VAL A 389 15.57 -6.56 15.36
N GLU A 390 16.46 -6.49 16.34
CA GLU A 390 17.71 -7.24 16.30
C GLU A 390 17.48 -8.72 16.62
N PRO A 391 18.23 -9.63 15.96
CA PRO A 391 18.15 -11.05 16.25
C PRO A 391 18.62 -11.40 17.65
#